data_a0ad18200c7bed1b3c7cd9f7094f7fa1
#
_entry.id   a0ad18200c7bed1b3c7cd9f7094f7fa1
#
_cell.length_a   1.000
_cell.length_b   1.000
_cell.length_c   1.000
_cell.angle_alpha   90.00
_cell.angle_beta   90.00
_cell.angle_gamma   90.00
#
_symmetry.space_group_name_H-M   'P 1'
#
loop_
_entity.id
_entity.type
_entity.pdbx_description
1 polymer ?
#
loop_
_entity_poly.entity_id
_entity_poly.type
_entity_poly.pdbx_seq_one_letter_code
_entity_poly.pdbx_strand_id
1 'polypeptide(L)'
;MNVRMISYSKPSREMYDEGLVDVQELVAFCARVSNPSNQFNTETSEKLIKYLIKHQHWSPLEMVSACLEIETTRDIARQILRHRSFSFQEFSQRYADPTKDLSFVLREARLQDTKNRQNSIATDNLALQAWWEERQKRVIEEAKNAYEWAIVNGIAKEQARAVLPEGLTVSRLYMNGTLRSWIHFIELRSANGTQKEHQEVARECAKVIAEVFPLANELVKL
;
A
#
# COMPACT_ATOMS: atom_id res chain seq x y z
N MET A 1 10.23 4.42 2.05
CA MET A 1 9.04 3.65 1.66
C MET A 1 9.49 2.43 0.88
N ASN A 2 8.92 1.26 1.14
CA ASN A 2 9.21 0.01 0.43
C ASN A 2 7.92 -0.80 0.30
N VAL A 3 7.73 -1.45 -0.86
CA VAL A 3 6.60 -2.35 -1.10
C VAL A 3 7.13 -3.61 -1.76
N ARG A 4 6.70 -4.79 -1.29
CA ARG A 4 7.09 -6.07 -1.90
C ARG A 4 5.96 -7.10 -1.85
N MET A 5 5.95 -8.00 -2.82
CA MET A 5 5.04 -9.14 -2.84
C MET A 5 5.41 -10.16 -1.77
N ILE A 6 4.43 -10.58 -0.97
CA ILE A 6 4.57 -11.69 -0.01
C ILE A 6 3.98 -12.97 -0.57
N SER A 7 2.77 -12.88 -1.11
CA SER A 7 2.09 -14.03 -1.71
C SER A 7 1.00 -13.58 -2.67
N TYR A 8 0.61 -14.46 -3.56
CA TYR A 8 -0.52 -14.24 -4.46
C TYR A 8 -1.14 -15.56 -4.88
N SER A 9 -2.39 -15.53 -5.37
CA SER A 9 -3.09 -16.69 -5.92
C SER A 9 -2.39 -17.21 -7.18
N LYS A 10 -2.28 -18.53 -7.28
CA LYS A 10 -1.80 -19.22 -8.49
C LYS A 10 -2.81 -20.30 -8.86
N PRO A 11 -2.88 -20.69 -10.15
CA PRO A 11 -3.59 -21.90 -10.53
C PRO A 11 -3.12 -23.09 -9.70
N SER A 12 -4.02 -24.01 -9.37
CA SER A 12 -3.63 -25.31 -8.81
C SER A 12 -2.76 -26.07 -9.83
N ARG A 13 -2.06 -27.12 -9.36
CA ARG A 13 -1.26 -27.94 -10.27
C ARG A 13 -2.11 -28.52 -11.41
N GLU A 14 -3.31 -28.99 -11.12
CA GLU A 14 -4.24 -29.52 -12.11
C GLU A 14 -4.57 -28.45 -13.17
N MET A 15 -4.96 -27.25 -12.76
CA MET A 15 -5.28 -26.13 -13.66
C MET A 15 -4.07 -25.67 -14.46
N TYR A 16 -2.88 -25.72 -13.86
CA TYR A 16 -1.63 -25.42 -14.55
C TYR A 16 -1.33 -26.46 -15.65
N ASP A 17 -1.50 -27.74 -15.35
CA ASP A 17 -1.31 -28.86 -16.30
C ASP A 17 -2.37 -28.78 -17.45
N GLU A 18 -3.53 -28.18 -17.20
CA GLU A 18 -4.57 -27.87 -18.21
C GLU A 18 -4.33 -26.55 -18.99
N GLY A 19 -3.25 -25.82 -18.69
CA GLY A 19 -2.79 -24.68 -19.47
C GLY A 19 -3.07 -23.29 -18.88
N LEU A 20 -3.54 -23.18 -17.62
CA LEU A 20 -3.65 -21.90 -16.91
C LEU A 20 -2.33 -21.61 -16.18
N VAL A 21 -1.57 -20.62 -16.64
CA VAL A 21 -0.22 -20.38 -16.11
C VAL A 21 -0.09 -19.15 -15.22
N ASP A 22 -1.02 -18.18 -15.33
CA ASP A 22 -0.94 -16.93 -14.61
C ASP A 22 -2.27 -16.49 -13.95
N VAL A 23 -2.19 -15.37 -13.23
CA VAL A 23 -3.32 -14.79 -12.48
C VAL A 23 -4.41 -14.27 -13.42
N GLN A 24 -4.05 -13.71 -14.59
CA GLN A 24 -5.02 -13.15 -15.53
C GLN A 24 -5.83 -14.27 -16.19
N GLU A 25 -5.16 -15.35 -16.58
CA GLU A 25 -5.81 -16.54 -17.12
C GLU A 25 -6.75 -17.17 -16.11
N LEU A 26 -6.37 -17.24 -14.83
CA LEU A 26 -7.22 -17.73 -13.74
C LEU A 26 -8.48 -16.87 -13.55
N VAL A 27 -8.35 -15.54 -13.59
CA VAL A 27 -9.49 -14.61 -13.54
C VAL A 27 -10.41 -14.82 -14.74
N ALA A 28 -9.84 -14.92 -15.94
CA ALA A 28 -10.62 -15.13 -17.17
C ALA A 28 -11.34 -16.48 -17.20
N PHE A 29 -10.67 -17.53 -16.71
CA PHE A 29 -11.25 -18.86 -16.53
C PHE A 29 -12.48 -18.81 -15.61
N CYS A 30 -12.36 -18.20 -14.44
CA CYS A 30 -13.48 -18.03 -13.50
C CYS A 30 -14.61 -17.21 -14.12
N ALA A 31 -14.29 -16.14 -14.86
CA ALA A 31 -15.29 -15.31 -15.52
C ALA A 31 -16.10 -16.07 -16.58
N ARG A 32 -15.51 -17.10 -17.19
CA ARG A 32 -16.13 -17.91 -18.26
C ARG A 32 -16.87 -19.14 -17.72
N VAL A 33 -17.16 -19.22 -16.43
CA VAL A 33 -17.86 -20.38 -15.82
C VAL A 33 -19.16 -20.77 -16.53
N SER A 34 -19.87 -19.82 -17.12
CA SER A 34 -21.10 -20.07 -17.90
C SER A 34 -20.86 -20.30 -19.40
N ASN A 35 -19.61 -20.44 -19.83
CA ASN A 35 -19.23 -20.74 -21.20
C ASN A 35 -18.14 -21.83 -21.25
N PRO A 36 -18.47 -23.09 -20.90
CA PRO A 36 -17.48 -24.16 -20.74
C PRO A 36 -16.62 -24.42 -21.97
N SER A 37 -17.16 -24.29 -23.18
CA SER A 37 -16.42 -24.52 -24.42
C SER A 37 -15.32 -23.48 -24.71
N ASN A 38 -15.36 -22.31 -24.01
CA ASN A 38 -14.40 -21.24 -24.17
C ASN A 38 -13.65 -20.93 -22.85
N GLN A 39 -13.81 -21.76 -21.84
CA GLN A 39 -13.32 -21.48 -20.50
C GLN A 39 -11.78 -21.44 -20.44
N PHE A 40 -11.12 -22.32 -21.17
CA PHE A 40 -9.65 -22.39 -21.27
C PHE A 40 -9.03 -21.51 -22.38
N ASN A 41 -9.79 -20.61 -22.98
CA ASN A 41 -9.25 -19.69 -23.97
C ASN A 41 -8.40 -18.60 -23.28
N THR A 42 -7.07 -18.74 -23.32
CA THR A 42 -6.14 -17.77 -22.70
C THR A 42 -5.82 -16.58 -23.61
N GLU A 43 -5.96 -16.71 -24.94
CA GLU A 43 -5.62 -15.68 -25.91
C GLU A 43 -6.39 -14.35 -25.73
N THR A 44 -7.60 -14.41 -25.17
CA THR A 44 -8.46 -13.24 -24.98
C THR A 44 -8.62 -12.85 -23.51
N SER A 45 -7.79 -13.38 -22.59
CA SER A 45 -7.88 -13.15 -21.16
C SER A 45 -7.73 -11.68 -20.79
N GLU A 46 -6.72 -11.00 -21.31
CA GLU A 46 -6.49 -9.57 -21.06
C GLU A 46 -7.67 -8.71 -21.56
N LYS A 47 -8.15 -8.96 -22.78
CA LYS A 47 -9.29 -8.25 -23.35
C LYS A 47 -10.55 -8.43 -22.52
N LEU A 48 -10.79 -9.65 -22.01
CA LEU A 48 -11.93 -9.93 -21.14
C LEU A 48 -11.81 -9.18 -19.81
N ILE A 49 -10.63 -9.18 -19.17
CA ILE A 49 -10.42 -8.47 -17.91
C ILE A 49 -10.63 -6.97 -18.08
N LYS A 50 -10.10 -6.36 -19.15
CA LYS A 50 -10.35 -4.94 -19.46
C LYS A 50 -11.84 -4.65 -19.64
N TYR A 51 -12.58 -5.56 -20.29
CA TYR A 51 -14.04 -5.46 -20.41
C TYR A 51 -14.72 -5.54 -19.04
N LEU A 52 -14.35 -6.50 -18.19
CA LEU A 52 -14.93 -6.68 -16.85
C LEU A 52 -14.72 -5.42 -15.99
N ILE A 53 -13.52 -4.87 -15.97
CA ILE A 53 -13.19 -3.63 -15.24
C ILE A 53 -14.02 -2.46 -15.76
N LYS A 54 -14.05 -2.26 -17.10
CA LYS A 54 -14.80 -1.18 -17.74
C LYS A 54 -16.30 -1.22 -17.45
N HIS A 55 -16.88 -2.42 -17.38
CA HIS A 55 -18.30 -2.62 -17.13
C HIS A 55 -18.63 -2.92 -15.66
N GLN A 56 -17.65 -2.79 -14.78
CA GLN A 56 -17.80 -2.98 -13.32
C GLN A 56 -18.31 -4.38 -12.93
N HIS A 57 -17.93 -5.40 -13.71
CA HIS A 57 -18.18 -6.79 -13.40
C HIS A 57 -17.07 -7.33 -12.49
N TRP A 58 -17.17 -7.08 -11.19
CA TRP A 58 -16.09 -7.25 -10.24
C TRP A 58 -15.90 -8.68 -9.72
N SER A 59 -16.95 -9.51 -9.72
CA SER A 59 -16.90 -10.83 -9.06
C SER A 59 -15.77 -11.76 -9.52
N PRO A 60 -15.37 -11.81 -10.81
CA PRO A 60 -14.24 -12.67 -11.20
C PRO A 60 -12.91 -12.22 -10.61
N LEU A 61 -12.75 -10.92 -10.36
CA LEU A 61 -11.54 -10.34 -9.76
C LEU A 61 -11.47 -10.58 -8.23
N GLU A 62 -12.52 -11.12 -7.63
CA GLU A 62 -12.54 -11.57 -6.23
C GLU A 62 -12.02 -13.01 -6.08
N MET A 63 -11.87 -13.76 -7.17
CA MET A 63 -11.39 -15.16 -7.15
C MET A 63 -9.89 -15.28 -6.94
N VAL A 64 -9.16 -14.19 -7.02
CA VAL A 64 -7.70 -14.13 -6.81
C VAL A 64 -7.33 -13.03 -5.84
N SER A 65 -6.24 -13.23 -5.08
CA SER A 65 -5.76 -12.32 -4.06
C SER A 65 -4.25 -12.13 -4.13
N ALA A 66 -3.78 -11.02 -3.54
CA ALA A 66 -2.38 -10.75 -3.31
C ALA A 66 -2.16 -10.17 -1.91
N CYS A 67 -1.05 -10.55 -1.29
CA CYS A 67 -0.58 -10.02 -0.02
C CYS A 67 0.72 -9.24 -0.26
N LEU A 68 0.73 -7.96 0.10
CA LEU A 68 1.91 -7.10 0.05
C LEU A 68 2.40 -6.74 1.45
N GLU A 69 3.72 -6.61 1.60
CA GLU A 69 4.34 -5.89 2.70
C GLU A 69 4.53 -4.45 2.27
N ILE A 70 4.15 -3.51 3.14
CA ILE A 70 4.26 -2.07 2.90
C ILE A 70 4.98 -1.45 4.08
N GLU A 71 6.11 -0.77 3.82
CA GLU A 71 6.78 0.10 4.78
C GLU A 71 6.48 1.56 4.45
N THR A 72 5.82 2.23 5.37
CA THR A 72 5.45 3.65 5.27
C THR A 72 5.38 4.26 6.67
N THR A 73 5.06 5.54 6.80
CA THR A 73 4.87 6.15 8.12
C THR A 73 3.54 5.75 8.74
N ARG A 74 3.47 5.81 10.07
CA ARG A 74 2.27 5.39 10.81
C ARG A 74 1.02 6.18 10.45
N ASP A 75 1.13 7.48 10.19
CA ASP A 75 0.00 8.30 9.76
C ASP A 75 -0.58 7.84 8.42
N ILE A 76 0.27 7.43 7.46
CA ILE A 76 -0.16 6.83 6.20
C ILE A 76 -0.71 5.42 6.42
N ALA A 77 -0.07 4.61 7.25
CA ALA A 77 -0.59 3.30 7.64
C ALA A 77 -2.00 3.40 8.22
N ARG A 78 -2.28 4.40 9.07
CA ARG A 78 -3.64 4.67 9.60
C ARG A 78 -4.67 4.96 8.52
N GLN A 79 -4.27 5.64 7.44
CA GLN A 79 -5.16 5.88 6.29
C GLN A 79 -5.39 4.59 5.50
N ILE A 80 -4.36 3.76 5.33
CA ILE A 80 -4.44 2.46 4.65
C ILE A 80 -5.38 1.51 5.40
N LEU A 81 -5.25 1.40 6.72
CA LEU A 81 -6.07 0.54 7.58
C LEU A 81 -7.58 0.85 7.53
N ARG A 82 -8.00 1.97 6.97
CA ARG A 82 -9.41 2.31 6.77
C ARG A 82 -10.06 1.58 5.60
N HIS A 83 -9.29 0.91 4.74
CA HIS A 83 -9.81 0.10 3.64
C HIS A 83 -10.33 -1.25 4.15
N ARG A 84 -11.64 -1.34 4.37
CA ARG A 84 -12.29 -2.50 5.02
C ARG A 84 -12.32 -3.77 4.15
N SER A 85 -12.03 -3.67 2.86
CA SER A 85 -11.98 -4.82 1.94
C SER A 85 -10.67 -5.60 1.99
N PHE A 86 -9.78 -5.28 2.94
CA PHE A 86 -8.50 -5.92 3.14
C PHE A 86 -8.37 -6.49 4.55
N SER A 87 -7.49 -7.47 4.69
CA SER A 87 -6.99 -7.96 5.98
C SER A 87 -5.59 -7.40 6.21
N PHE A 88 -5.28 -7.09 7.46
CA PHE A 88 -4.03 -6.43 7.83
C PHE A 88 -3.34 -7.11 9.01
N GLN A 89 -1.99 -7.06 8.98
CA GLN A 89 -1.12 -7.24 10.14
C GLN A 89 -0.15 -6.06 10.17
N GLU A 90 -0.08 -5.34 11.28
CA GLU A 90 0.80 -4.18 11.42
C GLU A 90 1.83 -4.42 12.52
N PHE A 91 3.05 -3.91 12.33
CA PHE A 91 4.13 -3.90 13.33
C PHE A 91 3.63 -3.31 14.65
N SER A 92 3.73 -4.11 15.70
CA SER A 92 3.23 -3.73 17.02
C SER A 92 4.32 -3.10 17.87
N GLN A 93 4.22 -1.80 18.11
CA GLN A 93 5.07 -1.07 19.06
C GLN A 93 4.84 -1.45 20.53
N ARG A 94 3.94 -2.38 20.83
CA ARG A 94 3.79 -2.97 22.18
C ARG A 94 4.76 -4.11 22.40
N TYR A 95 5.14 -4.81 21.32
CA TYR A 95 6.04 -5.97 21.39
C TYR A 95 7.47 -5.63 20.99
N ALA A 96 7.66 -4.86 19.93
CA ALA A 96 8.95 -4.51 19.38
C ALA A 96 9.32 -3.04 19.61
N ASP A 97 10.59 -2.73 19.48
CA ASP A 97 11.13 -1.37 19.65
C ASP A 97 11.24 -0.69 18.27
N PRO A 98 10.35 0.25 17.92
CA PRO A 98 10.38 0.88 16.62
C PRO A 98 11.61 1.76 16.38
N THR A 99 12.32 2.16 17.44
CA THR A 99 13.55 2.97 17.31
C THR A 99 14.75 2.14 16.87
N LYS A 100 14.69 0.82 17.07
CA LYS A 100 15.73 -0.15 16.70
C LYS A 100 15.36 -0.98 15.48
N ASP A 101 14.12 -1.44 15.42
CA ASP A 101 13.64 -2.39 14.41
C ASP A 101 13.13 -1.70 13.14
N LEU A 102 12.84 -0.42 13.23
CA LEU A 102 12.37 0.43 12.13
C LEU A 102 13.19 1.73 12.09
N SER A 103 12.77 2.67 11.26
CA SER A 103 13.45 3.96 11.09
C SER A 103 12.50 5.13 11.28
N PHE A 104 13.06 6.33 11.19
CA PHE A 104 12.32 7.58 11.03
C PHE A 104 12.58 8.14 9.67
N VAL A 105 11.60 8.83 9.10
CA VAL A 105 11.70 9.49 7.81
C VAL A 105 11.35 10.97 7.95
N LEU A 106 12.02 11.80 7.15
CA LEU A 106 11.74 13.22 7.07
C LEU A 106 10.70 13.48 5.99
N ARG A 107 9.82 14.44 6.23
CA ARG A 107 8.85 14.94 5.26
C ARG A 107 9.43 16.14 4.52
N GLU A 108 9.24 16.19 3.21
CA GLU A 108 9.57 17.38 2.43
C GLU A 108 8.75 18.59 2.86
N ALA A 109 9.30 19.79 2.72
CA ALA A 109 8.54 21.01 2.91
C ALA A 109 7.59 21.20 1.72
N ARG A 110 6.30 21.30 2.01
CA ARG A 110 5.25 21.64 1.05
C ARG A 110 4.35 22.71 1.64
N LEU A 111 3.93 23.66 0.80
CA LEU A 111 3.03 24.72 1.20
C LEU A 111 1.57 24.25 1.18
N GLN A 112 0.73 24.86 2.00
CA GLN A 112 -0.70 24.63 1.97
C GLN A 112 -1.29 25.12 0.66
N ASP A 113 -2.05 24.28 -0.05
CA ASP A 113 -2.85 24.70 -1.19
C ASP A 113 -4.03 25.57 -0.67
N THR A 114 -4.12 26.77 -1.19
CA THR A 114 -5.16 27.74 -0.78
C THR A 114 -6.53 27.46 -1.40
N LYS A 115 -6.57 26.69 -2.50
CA LYS A 115 -7.81 26.33 -3.22
C LYS A 115 -8.35 24.97 -2.78
N ASN A 116 -7.46 24.02 -2.51
CA ASN A 116 -7.84 22.69 -2.04
C ASN A 116 -7.13 22.37 -0.71
N ARG A 117 -7.87 22.40 0.38
CA ARG A 117 -7.34 22.14 1.74
C ARG A 117 -6.70 20.77 1.93
N GLN A 118 -7.00 19.81 1.06
CA GLN A 118 -6.43 18.45 1.12
C GLN A 118 -5.09 18.36 0.38
N ASN A 119 -4.75 19.30 -0.48
CA ASN A 119 -3.53 19.31 -1.26
C ASN A 119 -2.42 20.12 -0.61
N SER A 120 -1.21 19.81 -1.03
CA SER A 120 -0.01 20.58 -0.74
C SER A 120 0.73 20.91 -2.03
N ILE A 121 1.45 22.03 -2.03
CA ILE A 121 2.19 22.55 -3.18
C ILE A 121 3.68 22.45 -2.86
N ALA A 122 4.47 21.90 -3.78
CA ALA A 122 5.92 21.90 -3.67
C ALA A 122 6.47 23.33 -3.55
N THR A 123 7.58 23.48 -2.87
CA THR A 123 8.26 24.78 -2.71
C THR A 123 9.72 24.67 -3.13
N ASP A 124 10.20 25.67 -3.86
CA ASP A 124 11.60 25.79 -4.25
C ASP A 124 12.43 26.61 -3.24
N ASN A 125 11.81 27.02 -2.12
CA ASN A 125 12.49 27.75 -1.05
C ASN A 125 13.42 26.83 -0.27
N LEU A 126 14.69 26.78 -0.68
CA LEU A 126 15.73 25.93 -0.07
C LEU A 126 15.95 26.23 1.41
N ALA A 127 15.85 27.49 1.84
CA ALA A 127 15.98 27.84 3.25
C ALA A 127 14.84 27.25 4.08
N LEU A 128 13.60 27.34 3.58
CA LEU A 128 12.43 26.75 4.25
C LEU A 128 12.55 25.23 4.32
N GLN A 129 13.02 24.58 3.24
CA GLN A 129 13.27 23.13 3.21
C GLN A 129 14.29 22.72 4.29
N ALA A 130 15.44 23.43 4.35
CA ALA A 130 16.48 23.14 5.34
C ALA A 130 16.00 23.37 6.78
N TRP A 131 15.27 24.45 7.03
CA TRP A 131 14.71 24.71 8.36
C TRP A 131 13.67 23.68 8.77
N TRP A 132 12.81 23.25 7.84
CA TRP A 132 11.82 22.20 8.10
C TRP A 132 12.48 20.85 8.43
N GLU A 133 13.50 20.48 7.66
CA GLU A 133 14.30 19.28 7.91
C GLU A 133 14.93 19.31 9.30
N GLU A 134 15.60 20.41 9.66
CA GLU A 134 16.23 20.57 10.95
C GLU A 134 15.22 20.48 12.12
N ARG A 135 14.02 21.06 11.96
CA ARG A 135 12.97 20.96 12.99
C ARG A 135 12.52 19.53 13.20
N GLN A 136 12.35 18.77 12.13
CA GLN A 136 11.98 17.35 12.22
C GLN A 136 13.09 16.51 12.88
N LYS A 137 14.35 16.74 12.53
CA LYS A 137 15.50 16.04 13.17
C LYS A 137 15.49 16.22 14.67
N ARG A 138 15.26 17.43 15.17
CA ARG A 138 15.15 17.71 16.61
C ARG A 138 13.99 16.97 17.26
N VAL A 139 12.82 16.93 16.61
CA VAL A 139 11.66 16.19 17.11
C VAL A 139 11.98 14.69 17.22
N ILE A 140 12.65 14.13 16.20
CA ILE A 140 13.03 12.71 16.18
C ILE A 140 14.03 12.42 17.32
N GLU A 141 15.03 13.25 17.49
CA GLU A 141 16.06 13.09 18.53
C GLU A 141 15.44 13.12 19.91
N GLU A 142 14.61 14.13 20.19
CA GLU A 142 13.94 14.26 21.49
C GLU A 142 12.97 13.09 21.76
N ALA A 143 12.23 12.66 20.75
CA ALA A 143 11.33 11.51 20.84
C ALA A 143 12.08 10.21 21.13
N LYS A 144 13.25 9.99 20.50
CA LYS A 144 14.12 8.85 20.79
C LYS A 144 14.63 8.88 22.22
N ASN A 145 15.17 10.03 22.66
CA ASN A 145 15.69 10.22 24.01
C ASN A 145 14.62 9.95 25.08
N ALA A 146 13.41 10.49 24.87
CA ALA A 146 12.29 10.27 25.77
C ALA A 146 11.83 8.81 25.80
N TYR A 147 11.81 8.14 24.64
CA TYR A 147 11.44 6.71 24.54
C TYR A 147 12.47 5.83 25.23
N GLU A 148 13.78 6.03 24.96
CA GLU A 148 14.87 5.28 25.58
C GLU A 148 14.89 5.48 27.10
N TRP A 149 14.73 6.72 27.57
CA TRP A 149 14.61 7.02 29.00
C TRP A 149 13.44 6.26 29.61
N ALA A 150 12.28 6.22 28.96
CA ALA A 150 11.12 5.49 29.46
C ALA A 150 11.40 3.99 29.59
N ILE A 151 12.03 3.38 28.58
CA ILE A 151 12.37 1.94 28.57
C ILE A 151 13.40 1.62 29.68
N VAL A 152 14.45 2.43 29.82
CA VAL A 152 15.49 2.24 30.85
C VAL A 152 14.91 2.34 32.27
N ASN A 153 13.89 3.19 32.48
CA ASN A 153 13.21 3.35 33.76
C ASN A 153 12.03 2.38 33.96
N GLY A 154 11.90 1.34 33.12
CA GLY A 154 10.91 0.28 33.30
C GLY A 154 9.49 0.65 32.87
N ILE A 155 9.28 1.76 32.16
CA ILE A 155 7.98 2.12 31.61
C ILE A 155 7.66 1.14 30.48
N ALA A 156 6.45 0.56 30.49
CA ALA A 156 6.01 -0.39 29.50
C ALA A 156 6.02 0.21 28.08
N LYS A 157 6.42 -0.56 27.08
CA LYS A 157 6.46 -0.13 25.66
C LYS A 157 5.14 0.47 25.18
N GLU A 158 4.01 -0.04 25.66
CA GLU A 158 2.68 0.49 25.32
C GLU A 158 2.46 1.94 25.77
N GLN A 159 3.16 2.39 26.81
CA GLN A 159 3.14 3.77 27.28
C GLN A 159 4.28 4.59 26.65
N ALA A 160 5.49 4.03 26.62
CA ALA A 160 6.68 4.69 26.08
C ALA A 160 6.47 5.15 24.62
N ARG A 161 5.79 4.35 23.78
CA ARG A 161 5.49 4.70 22.38
C ARG A 161 4.65 5.97 22.20
N ALA A 162 4.02 6.48 23.24
CA ALA A 162 3.20 7.70 23.16
C ALA A 162 3.99 8.95 22.75
N VAL A 163 5.30 8.97 22.99
CA VAL A 163 6.17 10.09 22.59
C VAL A 163 6.62 10.05 21.13
N LEU A 164 6.38 8.94 20.42
CA LEU A 164 6.85 8.76 19.05
C LEU A 164 5.95 9.51 18.04
N PRO A 165 6.52 10.36 17.14
CA PRO A 165 5.74 11.14 16.19
C PRO A 165 5.17 10.24 15.10
N GLU A 166 3.86 10.16 14.96
CA GLU A 166 3.16 9.32 13.99
C GLU A 166 3.57 9.60 12.52
N GLY A 167 3.75 10.88 12.16
CA GLY A 167 4.09 11.27 10.81
C GLY A 167 5.55 11.03 10.40
N LEU A 168 6.44 10.74 11.35
CA LEU A 168 7.86 10.54 11.10
C LEU A 168 8.33 9.11 11.44
N THR A 169 7.56 8.37 12.24
CA THR A 169 7.90 6.99 12.63
C THR A 169 7.42 6.03 11.53
N VAL A 170 8.33 5.20 11.01
CA VAL A 170 7.99 4.14 10.05
C VAL A 170 7.16 3.05 10.73
N SER A 171 6.26 2.47 9.99
CA SER A 171 5.54 1.24 10.32
C SER A 171 5.67 0.26 9.16
N ARG A 172 5.55 -1.03 9.45
CA ARG A 172 5.48 -2.10 8.47
C ARG A 172 4.13 -2.78 8.61
N LEU A 173 3.44 -2.97 7.50
CA LEU A 173 2.18 -3.70 7.50
C LEU A 173 2.12 -4.70 6.35
N TYR A 174 1.44 -5.81 6.60
CA TYR A 174 1.00 -6.74 5.58
C TYR A 174 -0.44 -6.41 5.24
N MET A 175 -0.73 -6.29 3.93
CA MET A 175 -2.05 -5.95 3.41
C MET A 175 -2.45 -7.02 2.40
N ASN A 176 -3.48 -7.78 2.71
CA ASN A 176 -3.99 -8.86 1.87
C ASN A 176 -5.41 -8.55 1.39
N GLY A 177 -5.64 -8.72 0.10
CA GLY A 177 -6.96 -8.52 -0.49
C GLY A 177 -7.09 -9.09 -1.88
N THR A 178 -8.33 -9.15 -2.37
CA THR A 178 -8.63 -9.60 -3.73
C THR A 178 -8.13 -8.58 -4.77
N LEU A 179 -7.95 -9.00 -6.03
CA LEU A 179 -7.58 -8.06 -7.10
C LEU A 179 -8.61 -6.94 -7.27
N ARG A 180 -9.91 -7.23 -7.06
CA ARG A 180 -10.93 -6.17 -7.00
C ARG A 180 -10.57 -5.09 -5.98
N SER A 181 -10.23 -5.50 -4.75
CA SER A 181 -9.86 -4.57 -3.68
C SER A 181 -8.62 -3.75 -4.05
N TRP A 182 -7.61 -4.38 -4.63
CA TRP A 182 -6.39 -3.73 -5.09
C TRP A 182 -6.64 -2.71 -6.20
N ILE A 183 -7.49 -3.04 -7.19
CA ILE A 183 -7.89 -2.11 -8.25
C ILE A 183 -8.52 -0.86 -7.63
N HIS A 184 -9.50 -1.02 -6.76
CA HIS A 184 -10.16 0.12 -6.10
C HIS A 184 -9.19 0.94 -5.23
N PHE A 185 -8.28 0.28 -4.50
CA PHE A 185 -7.28 0.97 -3.69
C PHE A 185 -6.36 1.81 -4.57
N ILE A 186 -5.79 1.22 -5.64
CA ILE A 186 -4.85 1.88 -6.55
C ILE A 186 -5.53 3.08 -7.23
N GLU A 187 -6.71 2.89 -7.82
CA GLU A 187 -7.45 3.97 -8.46
C GLU A 187 -7.80 5.12 -7.52
N LEU A 188 -8.27 4.78 -6.31
CA LEU A 188 -8.67 5.78 -5.33
C LEU A 188 -7.47 6.55 -4.77
N ARG A 189 -6.39 5.83 -4.43
CA ARG A 189 -5.27 6.42 -3.68
C ARG A 189 -4.15 6.97 -4.56
N SER A 190 -4.06 6.61 -5.83
CA SER A 190 -3.18 7.30 -6.77
C SER A 190 -3.77 8.61 -7.29
N ALA A 191 -5.07 8.84 -7.12
CA ALA A 191 -5.77 10.02 -7.63
C ALA A 191 -5.44 11.31 -6.87
N ASN A 192 -5.62 12.44 -7.55
CA ASN A 192 -5.49 13.77 -6.96
C ASN A 192 -6.42 13.96 -5.75
N GLY A 193 -5.96 14.70 -4.74
CA GLY A 193 -6.65 14.88 -3.46
C GLY A 193 -6.29 13.84 -2.39
N THR A 194 -5.55 12.78 -2.74
CA THR A 194 -4.88 11.92 -1.78
C THR A 194 -3.56 12.56 -1.35
N GLN A 195 -3.17 12.40 -0.08
CA GLN A 195 -1.87 12.85 0.41
C GLN A 195 -0.73 12.22 -0.42
N LYS A 196 0.28 13.00 -0.79
CA LYS A 196 1.36 12.59 -1.71
C LYS A 196 2.00 11.26 -1.32
N GLU A 197 2.36 11.09 -0.05
CA GLU A 197 2.99 9.85 0.46
C GLU A 197 2.07 8.63 0.30
N HIS A 198 0.75 8.82 0.42
CA HIS A 198 -0.21 7.74 0.18
C HIS A 198 -0.38 7.45 -1.32
N GLN A 199 -0.31 8.49 -2.19
CA GLN A 199 -0.27 8.28 -3.64
C GLN A 199 0.96 7.46 -4.05
N GLU A 200 2.11 7.76 -3.47
CA GLU A 200 3.36 7.04 -3.71
C GLU A 200 3.23 5.56 -3.32
N VAL A 201 2.66 5.27 -2.13
CA VAL A 201 2.34 3.88 -1.72
C VAL A 201 1.44 3.19 -2.74
N ALA A 202 0.37 3.83 -3.18
CA ALA A 202 -0.56 3.23 -4.14
C ALA A 202 0.10 2.93 -5.49
N ARG A 203 0.97 3.81 -5.96
CA ARG A 203 1.75 3.63 -7.20
C ARG A 203 2.77 2.49 -7.08
N GLU A 204 3.46 2.40 -5.95
CA GLU A 204 4.38 1.28 -5.70
C GLU A 204 3.63 -0.06 -5.56
N CYS A 205 2.48 -0.09 -4.90
CA CYS A 205 1.60 -1.27 -4.89
C CYS A 205 1.20 -1.69 -6.31
N ALA A 206 0.84 -0.73 -7.18
CA ALA A 206 0.50 -1.03 -8.57
C ALA A 206 1.67 -1.69 -9.32
N LYS A 207 2.90 -1.17 -9.17
CA LYS A 207 4.10 -1.75 -9.79
C LYS A 207 4.35 -3.19 -9.33
N VAL A 208 4.27 -3.43 -8.02
CA VAL A 208 4.50 -4.77 -7.45
C VAL A 208 3.40 -5.75 -7.88
N ILE A 209 2.13 -5.32 -7.90
CA ILE A 209 1.03 -6.16 -8.39
C ILE A 209 1.16 -6.43 -9.88
N ALA A 210 1.70 -5.49 -10.66
CA ALA A 210 1.90 -5.67 -12.10
C ALA A 210 2.90 -6.78 -12.45
N GLU A 211 3.74 -7.23 -11.53
CA GLU A 211 4.60 -8.39 -11.71
C GLU A 211 3.80 -9.68 -11.95
N VAL A 212 2.57 -9.74 -11.41
CA VAL A 212 1.68 -10.91 -11.53
C VAL A 212 0.34 -10.58 -12.20
N PHE A 213 -0.01 -9.30 -12.27
CA PHE A 213 -1.21 -8.78 -12.90
C PHE A 213 -0.84 -7.48 -13.66
N PRO A 214 -0.28 -7.58 -14.89
CA PRO A 214 0.30 -6.46 -15.64
C PRO A 214 -0.64 -5.27 -15.83
N LEU A 215 -1.94 -5.49 -15.93
CA LEU A 215 -2.96 -4.42 -16.02
C LEU A 215 -2.97 -3.46 -14.82
N ALA A 216 -2.38 -3.82 -13.68
CA ALA A 216 -2.34 -2.95 -12.51
C ALA A 216 -1.68 -1.60 -12.79
N ASN A 217 -0.68 -1.54 -13.66
CA ASN A 217 -0.03 -0.29 -14.06
C ASN A 217 -0.95 0.68 -14.81
N GLU A 218 -1.96 0.15 -15.53
CA GLU A 218 -2.92 0.96 -16.28
C GLU A 218 -3.96 1.63 -15.37
N LEU A 219 -4.04 1.21 -14.10
CA LEU A 219 -5.01 1.70 -13.11
C LEU A 219 -4.53 2.93 -12.34
N VAL A 220 -3.24 3.27 -12.45
CA VAL A 220 -2.65 4.43 -11.76
C VAL A 220 -3.21 5.70 -12.36
N LYS A 221 -3.86 6.52 -11.53
CA LYS A 221 -4.33 7.85 -11.90
C LYS A 221 -3.23 8.90 -11.65
N LEU A 222 -2.95 9.71 -12.65
CA LEU A 222 -1.97 10.81 -12.63
C LEU A 222 -2.61 12.09 -12.08
#